data_91cadf834a10be2c3b559d453f43a731
#
_entry.id   91cadf834a10be2c3b559d453f43a731
#
_cell.length_a   1.000
_cell.length_b   1.000
_cell.length_c   1.000
_cell.angle_alpha   90.00
_cell.angle_beta   90.00
_cell.angle_gamma   90.00
#
_symmetry.space_group_name_H-M   'P 1'
#
loop_
_entity.id
_entity.type
_entity.pdbx_description
1 polymer ?
#
loop_
_entity_poly.entity_id
_entity_poly.type
_entity_poly.pdbx_seq_one_letter_code
_entity_poly.pdbx_strand_id
1 'polypeptide(L)'
;MYQPAQNRYDVLPYRRCGDSGLMLPAVSLGLWHNFGDTAPYENMRALCRTAFDNGITHFDLANNYGPEPGAAERNFGKILRDDLGVYRDELIISTKAGYVMWDGPYGNWGSRKYLLASLDQSLRRMGLDYVDIFYHHRMDPNTPLEETMGALAQAVRSGKALYVGLSNYDGPTLEKATAILDELHVPFIINQNRYSIFDRTIESNGLKDTAARLHKGIITFSPLAQGLLTDRYLHGIPADSRVHTDGRFLKETDLTPEKLAKIRALNEMAAARGQTLAEMALAWLLSHEEITTVLIGASKTQQILDNIKAVQNTSFTAEDLAEIDKISR
;
A
#
# COMPACT_ATOMS: atom_id res chain seq x y z
N MET A 1 -4.11 -24.87 15.60
CA MET A 1 -3.73 -23.46 15.78
C MET A 1 -2.64 -23.16 14.77
N TYR A 2 -2.68 -22.07 14.07
CA TYR A 2 -1.64 -21.66 13.14
C TYR A 2 -0.34 -21.35 13.90
N GLN A 3 0.79 -21.82 13.37
CA GLN A 3 2.12 -21.54 13.88
C GLN A 3 2.95 -20.97 12.73
N PRO A 4 3.44 -19.73 12.82
CA PRO A 4 4.21 -19.10 11.76
C PRO A 4 5.63 -19.68 11.70
N ALA A 5 6.27 -19.50 10.54
CA ALA A 5 7.66 -19.88 10.35
C ALA A 5 8.58 -19.18 11.37
N GLN A 6 9.48 -19.92 11.99
CA GLN A 6 10.36 -19.39 13.04
C GLN A 6 11.39 -18.40 12.48
N ASN A 7 11.82 -18.60 11.24
CA ASN A 7 12.80 -17.77 10.53
C ASN A 7 12.16 -16.63 9.71
N ARG A 8 10.86 -16.30 9.94
CA ARG A 8 10.14 -15.31 9.13
C ARG A 8 10.82 -13.94 9.08
N TYR A 9 11.49 -13.54 10.14
CA TYR A 9 12.17 -12.24 10.20
C TYR A 9 13.50 -12.18 9.47
N ASP A 10 14.01 -13.32 8.98
CA ASP A 10 15.26 -13.39 8.21
C ASP A 10 15.04 -13.24 6.70
N VAL A 11 13.77 -13.21 6.25
CA VAL A 11 13.40 -13.23 4.82
C VAL A 11 13.42 -11.83 4.18
N LEU A 12 12.97 -10.81 4.91
CA LEU A 12 12.84 -9.45 4.42
C LEU A 12 13.63 -8.46 5.27
N PRO A 13 14.28 -7.45 4.66
CA PRO A 13 14.80 -6.32 5.40
C PRO A 13 13.65 -5.45 5.94
N TYR A 14 13.85 -4.88 7.12
CA TYR A 14 12.96 -3.91 7.73
C TYR A 14 13.56 -2.51 7.62
N ARG A 15 12.74 -1.54 7.23
CA ARG A 15 13.15 -0.16 7.02
C ARG A 15 12.45 0.76 8.02
N ARG A 16 13.19 1.72 8.56
CA ARG A 16 12.62 2.71 9.48
C ARG A 16 11.62 3.61 8.75
N CYS A 17 10.49 3.84 9.37
CA CYS A 17 9.44 4.69 8.82
C CYS A 17 9.70 6.16 9.21
N GLY A 18 10.39 6.90 8.36
CA GLY A 18 10.85 8.25 8.66
C GLY A 18 11.70 8.29 9.93
N ASP A 19 11.57 9.34 10.73
CA ASP A 19 12.26 9.50 12.02
C ASP A 19 11.55 8.80 13.19
N SER A 20 10.55 7.94 12.90
CA SER A 20 9.84 7.22 13.96
C SER A 20 10.60 5.97 14.43
N GLY A 21 10.18 5.39 15.56
CA GLY A 21 10.67 4.10 16.03
C GLY A 21 10.11 2.90 15.25
N LEU A 22 9.11 3.12 14.38
CA LEU A 22 8.43 2.04 13.67
C LEU A 22 9.28 1.51 12.51
N MET A 23 9.43 0.20 12.46
CA MET A 23 10.05 -0.51 11.33
C MET A 23 8.98 -1.19 10.49
N LEU A 24 9.03 -1.02 9.17
CA LEU A 24 8.17 -1.73 8.23
C LEU A 24 8.97 -2.71 7.38
N PRO A 25 8.41 -3.88 7.02
CA PRO A 25 9.06 -4.76 6.06
C PRO A 25 9.17 -4.05 4.71
N ALA A 26 10.22 -4.33 3.94
CA ALA A 26 10.40 -3.72 2.61
C ALA A 26 9.24 -4.01 1.65
N VAL A 27 8.50 -5.10 1.91
CA VAL A 27 7.27 -5.47 1.18
C VAL A 27 6.12 -5.61 2.16
N SER A 28 4.99 -4.97 1.87
CA SER A 28 3.76 -4.99 2.65
C SER A 28 2.61 -5.60 1.84
N LEU A 29 1.61 -6.19 2.50
CA LEU A 29 0.46 -6.79 1.82
C LEU A 29 -0.77 -5.88 1.87
N GLY A 30 -1.26 -5.47 0.70
CA GLY A 30 -2.50 -4.72 0.54
C GLY A 30 -3.71 -5.64 0.37
N LEU A 31 -4.75 -5.39 1.17
CA LEU A 31 -5.95 -6.23 1.24
C LEU A 31 -7.12 -5.62 0.48
N TRP A 32 -6.89 -5.13 -0.74
CA TRP A 32 -7.93 -4.42 -1.50
C TRP A 32 -8.86 -5.37 -2.26
N HIS A 33 -8.43 -5.90 -3.43
CA HIS A 33 -9.32 -6.59 -4.37
C HIS A 33 -9.70 -8.03 -4.00
N ASN A 34 -8.78 -8.75 -3.36
CA ASN A 34 -8.91 -10.20 -3.15
C ASN A 34 -9.41 -10.54 -1.75
N PHE A 35 -9.92 -9.56 -1.01
CA PHE A 35 -10.39 -9.69 0.36
C PHE A 35 -11.86 -9.31 0.55
N GLY A 36 -12.61 -9.17 -0.57
CA GLY A 36 -14.05 -8.94 -0.54
C GLY A 36 -14.87 -10.20 -0.25
N ASP A 37 -16.17 -10.03 -0.05
CA ASP A 37 -17.08 -11.13 0.33
C ASP A 37 -17.26 -12.19 -0.78
N THR A 38 -16.88 -11.88 -2.03
CA THR A 38 -16.91 -12.82 -3.16
C THR A 38 -15.64 -13.66 -3.29
N ALA A 39 -14.57 -13.34 -2.56
CA ALA A 39 -13.32 -14.09 -2.61
C ALA A 39 -13.38 -15.29 -1.64
N PRO A 40 -12.79 -16.45 -2.00
CA PRO A 40 -12.75 -17.60 -1.11
C PRO A 40 -11.98 -17.30 0.18
N TYR A 41 -12.61 -17.53 1.33
CA TYR A 41 -12.01 -17.23 2.64
C TYR A 41 -10.68 -17.95 2.87
N GLU A 42 -10.61 -19.25 2.50
CA GLU A 42 -9.37 -20.03 2.67
C GLU A 42 -8.20 -19.49 1.82
N ASN A 43 -8.50 -18.87 0.66
CA ASN A 43 -7.45 -18.22 -0.12
C ASN A 43 -6.96 -16.93 0.57
N MET A 44 -7.87 -16.09 1.10
CA MET A 44 -7.50 -14.91 1.87
C MET A 44 -6.62 -15.27 3.09
N ARG A 45 -7.03 -16.33 3.78
CA ARG A 45 -6.32 -16.88 4.94
C ARG A 45 -4.93 -17.41 4.54
N ALA A 46 -4.83 -18.15 3.43
CA ALA A 46 -3.55 -18.62 2.90
C ALA A 46 -2.61 -17.48 2.51
N LEU A 47 -3.14 -16.42 1.87
CA LEU A 47 -2.37 -15.22 1.53
C LEU A 47 -1.78 -14.55 2.78
N CYS A 48 -2.58 -14.34 3.83
CA CYS A 48 -2.13 -13.71 5.06
C CYS A 48 -1.09 -14.57 5.81
N ARG A 49 -1.30 -15.90 5.88
CA ARG A 49 -0.32 -16.81 6.48
C ARG A 49 0.99 -16.82 5.71
N THR A 50 0.94 -16.96 4.37
CA THR A 50 2.13 -16.94 3.52
C THR A 50 2.88 -15.62 3.67
N ALA A 51 2.19 -14.50 3.74
CA ALA A 51 2.80 -13.20 3.97
C ALA A 51 3.54 -13.16 5.32
N PHE A 52 2.88 -13.54 6.41
CA PHE A 52 3.47 -13.52 7.74
C PHE A 52 4.62 -14.53 7.89
N ASP A 53 4.48 -15.73 7.31
CA ASP A 53 5.55 -16.75 7.29
C ASP A 53 6.82 -16.30 6.58
N ASN A 54 6.71 -15.27 5.73
CA ASN A 54 7.83 -14.71 4.97
C ASN A 54 8.19 -13.27 5.37
N GLY A 55 7.85 -12.86 6.60
CA GLY A 55 8.29 -11.59 7.17
C GLY A 55 7.46 -10.37 6.78
N ILE A 56 6.35 -10.52 6.06
CA ILE A 56 5.42 -9.43 5.82
C ILE A 56 4.56 -9.26 7.07
N THR A 57 4.93 -8.30 7.90
CA THR A 57 4.20 -7.99 9.14
C THR A 57 3.18 -6.88 8.98
N HIS A 58 3.23 -6.12 7.87
CA HIS A 58 2.33 -5.01 7.61
C HIS A 58 1.19 -5.43 6.65
N PHE A 59 -0.05 -5.31 7.17
CA PHE A 59 -1.30 -5.54 6.45
C PHE A 59 -2.05 -4.22 6.30
N ASP A 60 -2.27 -3.81 5.05
CA ASP A 60 -2.84 -2.49 4.73
C ASP A 60 -4.26 -2.62 4.21
N LEU A 61 -5.19 -1.99 4.92
CA LEU A 61 -6.61 -1.97 4.64
C LEU A 61 -7.13 -0.54 4.36
N ALA A 62 -8.42 -0.44 4.09
CA ALA A 62 -9.21 0.77 4.15
C ALA A 62 -10.67 0.42 4.42
N ASN A 63 -11.41 1.36 4.98
CA ASN A 63 -12.83 1.16 5.31
C ASN A 63 -13.68 0.79 4.08
N ASN A 64 -13.31 1.29 2.88
CA ASN A 64 -14.02 1.04 1.63
C ASN A 64 -13.50 -0.15 0.82
N TYR A 65 -12.54 -0.92 1.33
CA TYR A 65 -12.01 -2.08 0.61
C TYR A 65 -12.97 -3.26 0.62
N GLY A 66 -13.01 -3.98 -0.53
CA GLY A 66 -13.88 -5.12 -0.79
C GLY A 66 -13.82 -5.52 -2.26
N PRO A 67 -14.85 -6.09 -2.94
CA PRO A 67 -16.15 -5.47 -3.20
C PRO A 67 -17.06 -5.59 -1.98
N GLU A 68 -17.98 -4.71 -1.82
CA GLU A 68 -18.73 -4.23 -0.68
C GLU A 68 -17.84 -3.49 0.33
N PRO A 69 -18.05 -2.19 0.52
CA PRO A 69 -17.30 -1.42 1.50
C PRO A 69 -17.31 -2.08 2.89
N GLY A 70 -16.12 -2.20 3.48
CA GLY A 70 -15.94 -2.86 4.79
C GLY A 70 -15.73 -4.38 4.73
N ALA A 71 -15.89 -5.03 3.58
CA ALA A 71 -15.74 -6.48 3.47
C ALA A 71 -14.31 -6.93 3.77
N ALA A 72 -13.30 -6.24 3.27
CA ALA A 72 -11.90 -6.58 3.54
C ALA A 72 -11.58 -6.55 5.04
N GLU A 73 -12.04 -5.52 5.76
CA GLU A 73 -11.84 -5.42 7.21
C GLU A 73 -12.60 -6.52 7.97
N ARG A 74 -13.84 -6.85 7.58
CA ARG A 74 -14.58 -7.97 8.19
C ARG A 74 -13.87 -9.31 7.98
N ASN A 75 -13.37 -9.56 6.78
CA ASN A 75 -12.70 -10.81 6.45
C ASN A 75 -11.33 -10.90 7.13
N PHE A 76 -10.59 -9.80 7.20
CA PHE A 76 -9.33 -9.76 7.94
C PHE A 76 -9.56 -9.93 9.46
N GLY A 77 -10.63 -9.36 10.02
CA GLY A 77 -11.04 -9.61 11.40
C GLY A 77 -11.32 -11.09 11.72
N LYS A 78 -11.88 -11.85 10.75
CA LYS A 78 -12.01 -13.31 10.89
C LYS A 78 -10.63 -13.99 10.89
N ILE A 79 -9.72 -13.57 10.01
CA ILE A 79 -8.35 -14.13 9.94
C ILE A 79 -7.57 -13.82 11.22
N LEU A 80 -7.72 -12.62 11.78
CA LEU A 80 -7.14 -12.28 13.09
C LEU A 80 -7.66 -13.25 14.16
N ARG A 81 -8.96 -13.41 14.28
CA ARG A 81 -9.56 -14.31 15.27
C ARG A 81 -9.12 -15.77 15.11
N ASP A 82 -9.03 -16.25 13.87
CA ASP A 82 -8.80 -17.66 13.58
C ASP A 82 -7.29 -18.02 13.61
N ASP A 83 -6.39 -17.08 13.27
CA ASP A 83 -4.97 -17.36 13.06
C ASP A 83 -4.01 -16.33 13.67
N LEU A 84 -4.18 -15.03 13.34
CA LEU A 84 -3.13 -14.03 13.53
C LEU A 84 -3.29 -13.20 14.81
N GLY A 85 -4.43 -13.26 15.49
CA GLY A 85 -4.70 -12.40 16.63
C GLY A 85 -3.77 -12.61 17.84
N VAL A 86 -3.26 -13.84 18.02
CA VAL A 86 -2.26 -14.15 19.06
C VAL A 86 -0.88 -13.50 18.79
N TYR A 87 -0.67 -13.01 17.57
CA TYR A 87 0.54 -12.32 17.12
C TYR A 87 0.29 -10.81 16.93
N ARG A 88 -0.79 -10.24 17.50
CA ARG A 88 -1.18 -8.83 17.30
C ARG A 88 -0.01 -7.85 17.50
N ASP A 89 0.81 -8.09 18.50
CA ASP A 89 1.95 -7.21 18.84
C ASP A 89 3.14 -7.34 17.88
N GLU A 90 3.12 -8.36 17.02
CA GLU A 90 4.09 -8.55 15.93
C GLU A 90 3.59 -8.00 14.58
N LEU A 91 2.32 -7.55 14.52
CA LEU A 91 1.68 -7.08 13.31
C LEU A 91 1.58 -5.56 13.29
N ILE A 92 1.76 -4.99 12.11
CA ILE A 92 1.39 -3.60 11.81
C ILE A 92 0.10 -3.65 10.99
N ILE A 93 -0.98 -3.14 11.55
CA ILE A 93 -2.28 -3.10 10.89
C ILE A 93 -2.63 -1.65 10.61
N SER A 94 -2.82 -1.32 9.34
CA SER A 94 -3.25 0.01 8.92
C SER A 94 -4.62 -0.01 8.28
N THR A 95 -5.39 1.06 8.50
CA THR A 95 -6.64 1.31 7.78
C THR A 95 -6.80 2.78 7.44
N LYS A 96 -7.74 3.11 6.57
CA LYS A 96 -7.92 4.43 5.98
C LYS A 96 -9.40 4.80 5.90
N ALA A 97 -9.68 6.10 5.94
CA ALA A 97 -10.99 6.66 5.61
C ALA A 97 -10.85 7.92 4.73
N GLY A 98 -11.77 8.11 3.77
CA GLY A 98 -11.73 9.23 2.83
C GLY A 98 -12.56 9.03 1.57
N TYR A 99 -12.93 7.80 1.24
CA TYR A 99 -13.83 7.46 0.13
C TYR A 99 -15.24 7.14 0.62
N VAL A 100 -16.21 7.09 -0.31
CA VAL A 100 -17.61 6.84 0.01
C VAL A 100 -17.80 5.51 0.73
N MET A 101 -18.49 5.55 1.86
CA MET A 101 -18.89 4.40 2.65
C MET A 101 -20.40 4.24 2.77
N TRP A 102 -21.15 5.35 2.76
CA TRP A 102 -22.62 5.38 2.79
C TRP A 102 -23.12 6.65 2.13
N ASP A 103 -24.36 6.65 1.74
CA ASP A 103 -25.01 7.78 1.08
C ASP A 103 -25.22 8.98 2.00
N GLY A 104 -25.31 10.17 1.39
CA GLY A 104 -25.56 11.42 2.10
C GLY A 104 -24.28 12.16 2.49
N PRO A 105 -24.41 13.28 3.24
CA PRO A 105 -23.33 14.23 3.43
C PRO A 105 -22.26 13.82 4.45
N TYR A 106 -22.43 12.69 5.13
CA TYR A 106 -21.55 12.28 6.24
C TYR A 106 -20.73 11.01 5.96
N GLY A 107 -20.83 10.44 4.76
CA GLY A 107 -20.25 9.14 4.42
C GLY A 107 -19.00 9.21 3.54
N ASN A 108 -18.32 10.38 3.46
CA ASN A 108 -17.24 10.61 2.50
C ASN A 108 -16.29 11.73 2.96
N TRP A 109 -15.10 11.83 2.35
CA TRP A 109 -14.10 12.89 2.49
C TRP A 109 -13.40 12.97 3.84
N GLY A 110 -13.06 14.20 4.32
CA GLY A 110 -12.13 14.41 5.42
C GLY A 110 -12.73 15.05 6.68
N SER A 111 -14.07 15.18 6.78
CA SER A 111 -14.67 15.79 7.96
C SER A 111 -14.37 15.02 9.23
N ARG A 112 -14.22 15.72 10.34
CA ARG A 112 -14.01 15.14 11.67
C ARG A 112 -15.06 14.07 12.01
N LYS A 113 -16.33 14.35 11.69
CA LYS A 113 -17.44 13.41 11.92
C LYS A 113 -17.23 12.10 11.17
N TYR A 114 -16.89 12.19 9.88
CA TYR A 114 -16.71 11.03 9.03
C TYR A 114 -15.48 10.19 9.45
N LEU A 115 -14.33 10.83 9.69
CA LEU A 115 -13.09 10.13 10.00
C LEU A 115 -13.19 9.36 11.31
N LEU A 116 -13.71 9.98 12.38
CA LEU A 116 -13.83 9.32 13.69
C LEU A 116 -14.87 8.19 13.67
N ALA A 117 -16.03 8.42 13.03
CA ALA A 117 -17.04 7.37 12.86
C ALA A 117 -16.51 6.19 12.04
N SER A 118 -15.73 6.47 10.97
CA SER A 118 -15.13 5.45 10.13
C SER A 118 -14.11 4.60 10.89
N LEU A 119 -13.24 5.23 11.69
CA LEU A 119 -12.27 4.49 12.51
C LEU A 119 -12.98 3.56 13.49
N ASP A 120 -14.00 4.04 14.18
CA ASP A 120 -14.79 3.23 15.12
C ASP A 120 -15.46 2.03 14.43
N GLN A 121 -15.95 2.23 13.20
CA GLN A 121 -16.55 1.15 12.41
C GLN A 121 -15.48 0.15 11.95
N SER A 122 -14.29 0.63 11.54
CA SER A 122 -13.16 -0.20 11.12
C SER A 122 -12.67 -1.09 12.25
N LEU A 123 -12.48 -0.53 13.44
CA LEU A 123 -12.09 -1.27 14.64
C LEU A 123 -13.10 -2.37 14.98
N ARG A 124 -14.41 -2.06 14.94
CA ARG A 124 -15.46 -3.06 15.17
C ARG A 124 -15.46 -4.17 14.12
N ARG A 125 -15.26 -3.85 12.83
CA ARG A 125 -15.19 -4.86 11.74
C ARG A 125 -14.01 -5.80 11.93
N MET A 126 -12.87 -5.27 12.34
CA MET A 126 -11.65 -6.08 12.55
C MET A 126 -11.59 -6.76 13.91
N GLY A 127 -12.42 -6.33 14.89
CA GLY A 127 -12.35 -6.82 16.27
C GLY A 127 -11.09 -6.35 17.01
N LEU A 128 -10.67 -5.11 16.76
CA LEU A 128 -9.46 -4.50 17.32
C LEU A 128 -9.82 -3.32 18.21
N ASP A 129 -8.99 -3.07 19.22
CA ASP A 129 -9.06 -1.88 20.07
C ASP A 129 -8.35 -0.68 19.42
N TYR A 130 -7.30 -0.94 18.62
CA TYR A 130 -6.54 0.08 17.91
C TYR A 130 -5.96 -0.46 16.60
N VAL A 131 -5.62 0.46 15.69
CA VAL A 131 -4.75 0.22 14.53
C VAL A 131 -3.39 0.87 14.74
N ASP A 132 -2.36 0.32 14.10
CA ASP A 132 -1.01 0.89 14.21
C ASP A 132 -0.93 2.20 13.44
N ILE A 133 -1.48 2.25 12.21
CA ILE A 133 -1.49 3.47 11.40
C ILE A 133 -2.91 3.75 10.90
N PHE A 134 -3.42 4.95 11.17
CA PHE A 134 -4.68 5.43 10.60
C PHE A 134 -4.41 6.51 9.56
N TYR A 135 -4.87 6.28 8.32
CA TYR A 135 -4.68 7.21 7.21
C TYR A 135 -5.91 8.06 6.91
N HIS A 136 -5.70 9.34 6.59
CA HIS A 136 -6.62 10.06 5.72
C HIS A 136 -6.35 9.64 4.28
N HIS A 137 -7.38 9.06 3.61
CA HIS A 137 -7.19 8.29 2.38
C HIS A 137 -6.94 9.14 1.13
N ARG A 138 -7.39 10.39 1.14
CA ARG A 138 -7.17 11.37 0.06
C ARG A 138 -7.43 12.79 0.54
N MET A 139 -6.78 13.76 -0.11
CA MET A 139 -7.05 15.17 0.16
C MET A 139 -8.54 15.49 -0.03
N ASP A 140 -9.08 16.29 0.89
CA ASP A 140 -10.43 16.85 0.79
C ASP A 140 -10.33 18.33 0.41
N PRO A 141 -10.82 18.74 -0.77
CA PRO A 141 -10.70 20.12 -1.22
C PRO A 141 -11.64 21.10 -0.50
N ASN A 142 -12.61 20.59 0.25
CA ASN A 142 -13.69 21.40 0.84
C ASN A 142 -13.66 21.45 2.37
N THR A 143 -12.96 20.53 3.04
CA THR A 143 -12.81 20.54 4.50
C THR A 143 -11.50 21.25 4.86
N PRO A 144 -11.51 22.19 5.82
CA PRO A 144 -10.27 22.80 6.32
C PRO A 144 -9.28 21.74 6.76
N LEU A 145 -8.02 21.90 6.36
CA LEU A 145 -6.98 20.91 6.66
C LEU A 145 -6.80 20.70 8.17
N GLU A 146 -6.98 21.77 8.95
CA GLU A 146 -6.92 21.76 10.41
C GLU A 146 -8.00 20.87 11.03
N GLU A 147 -9.19 20.82 10.45
CA GLU A 147 -10.27 19.93 10.92
C GLU A 147 -9.89 18.48 10.68
N THR A 148 -9.42 18.15 9.48
CA THR A 148 -8.98 16.80 9.11
C THR A 148 -7.79 16.35 9.98
N MET A 149 -6.76 17.16 10.13
CA MET A 149 -5.60 16.84 10.97
C MET A 149 -5.99 16.76 12.45
N GLY A 150 -6.88 17.62 12.91
CA GLY A 150 -7.46 17.56 14.27
C GLY A 150 -8.25 16.27 14.54
N ALA A 151 -8.91 15.70 13.52
CA ALA A 151 -9.57 14.39 13.63
C ALA A 151 -8.56 13.25 13.78
N LEU A 152 -7.49 13.26 12.98
CA LEU A 152 -6.40 12.28 13.10
C LEU A 152 -5.70 12.38 14.46
N ALA A 153 -5.45 13.61 14.94
CA ALA A 153 -4.91 13.84 16.27
C ALA A 153 -5.80 13.24 17.38
N GLN A 154 -7.11 13.37 17.24
CA GLN A 154 -8.06 12.77 18.18
C GLN A 154 -8.02 11.25 18.15
N ALA A 155 -7.86 10.63 16.97
CA ALA A 155 -7.71 9.18 16.84
C ALA A 155 -6.51 8.67 17.66
N VAL A 156 -5.37 9.36 17.58
CA VAL A 156 -4.16 9.01 18.35
C VAL A 156 -4.38 9.27 19.85
N ARG A 157 -4.87 10.45 20.24
CA ARG A 157 -5.08 10.80 21.66
C ARG A 157 -6.08 9.90 22.37
N SER A 158 -7.03 9.33 21.63
CA SER A 158 -7.99 8.35 22.18
C SER A 158 -7.45 6.92 22.22
N GLY A 159 -6.20 6.69 21.80
CA GLY A 159 -5.57 5.37 21.77
C GLY A 159 -6.11 4.43 20.69
N LYS A 160 -6.88 4.94 19.72
CA LYS A 160 -7.45 4.14 18.61
C LYS A 160 -6.53 4.01 17.42
N ALA A 161 -5.48 4.81 17.34
CA ALA A 161 -4.37 4.70 16.40
C ALA A 161 -3.06 5.03 17.12
N LEU A 162 -1.96 4.37 16.75
CA LEU A 162 -0.65 4.68 17.31
C LEU A 162 0.04 5.79 16.50
N TYR A 163 -0.11 5.76 15.19
CA TYR A 163 0.50 6.69 14.24
C TYR A 163 -0.52 7.19 13.22
N VAL A 164 -0.20 8.33 12.63
CA VAL A 164 -0.96 8.91 11.53
C VAL A 164 -0.22 8.69 10.21
N GLY A 165 -0.99 8.38 9.17
CA GLY A 165 -0.57 8.41 7.77
C GLY A 165 -1.45 9.32 6.94
N LEU A 166 -0.92 9.78 5.80
CA LEU A 166 -1.68 10.49 4.78
C LEU A 166 -1.57 9.73 3.46
N SER A 167 -2.58 9.84 2.60
CA SER A 167 -2.57 9.14 1.32
C SER A 167 -3.08 10.05 0.20
N ASN A 168 -2.46 9.94 -0.98
CA ASN A 168 -2.81 10.76 -2.14
C ASN A 168 -2.69 12.27 -1.91
N TYR A 169 -1.71 12.69 -1.12
CA TYR A 169 -1.33 14.09 -0.93
C TYR A 169 -0.26 14.49 -1.94
N ASP A 170 -0.21 15.77 -2.30
CA ASP A 170 0.91 16.40 -3.01
C ASP A 170 1.90 17.02 -2.02
N GLY A 171 3.06 17.45 -2.53
CA GLY A 171 4.12 18.01 -1.70
C GLY A 171 3.68 19.24 -0.90
N PRO A 172 3.08 20.28 -1.52
CA PRO A 172 2.63 21.47 -0.82
C PRO A 172 1.59 21.23 0.28
N THR A 173 0.65 20.29 0.04
CA THR A 173 -0.37 19.97 1.03
C THR A 173 0.19 19.08 2.14
N LEU A 174 1.12 18.17 1.80
CA LEU A 174 1.85 17.37 2.77
C LEU A 174 2.62 18.25 3.76
N GLU A 175 3.30 19.28 3.27
CA GLU A 175 4.06 20.21 4.12
C GLU A 175 3.14 20.94 5.12
N LYS A 176 2.00 21.45 4.65
CA LYS A 176 1.02 22.12 5.52
C LYS A 176 0.43 21.16 6.55
N ALA A 177 0.05 19.95 6.13
CA ALA A 177 -0.50 18.93 7.02
C ALA A 177 0.52 18.52 8.09
N THR A 178 1.79 18.38 7.71
CA THR A 178 2.89 18.06 8.65
C THR A 178 3.03 19.15 9.70
N ALA A 179 3.06 20.41 9.31
CA ALA A 179 3.17 21.52 10.25
C ALA A 179 2.04 21.53 11.28
N ILE A 180 0.79 21.28 10.85
CA ILE A 180 -0.37 21.18 11.74
C ILE A 180 -0.23 19.99 12.70
N LEU A 181 0.18 18.82 12.20
CA LEU A 181 0.31 17.62 13.04
C LEU A 181 1.47 17.75 14.05
N ASP A 182 2.58 18.40 13.65
CA ASP A 182 3.70 18.70 14.53
C ASP A 182 3.28 19.68 15.65
N GLU A 183 2.52 20.74 15.34
CA GLU A 183 1.94 21.66 16.31
C GLU A 183 0.98 20.94 17.28
N LEU A 184 0.24 19.95 16.78
CA LEU A 184 -0.64 19.11 17.59
C LEU A 184 0.12 18.01 18.36
N HIS A 185 1.44 17.89 18.22
CA HIS A 185 2.28 16.84 18.80
C HIS A 185 1.77 15.41 18.48
N VAL A 186 1.47 15.15 17.22
CA VAL A 186 0.95 13.88 16.73
C VAL A 186 1.96 13.19 15.83
N PRO A 187 2.26 11.89 16.05
CA PRO A 187 3.25 11.16 15.27
C PRO A 187 2.72 10.85 13.85
N PHE A 188 2.89 11.80 12.93
CA PHE A 188 2.74 11.56 11.49
C PHE A 188 4.04 10.98 10.92
N ILE A 189 3.97 9.79 10.32
CA ILE A 189 5.17 9.03 9.97
C ILE A 189 5.28 8.65 8.50
N ILE A 190 4.17 8.56 7.74
CA ILE A 190 4.19 7.93 6.42
C ILE A 190 3.14 8.51 5.48
N ASN A 191 3.50 8.64 4.20
CA ASN A 191 2.56 8.98 3.14
C ASN A 191 2.41 7.82 2.15
N GLN A 192 1.16 7.47 1.80
CA GLN A 192 0.85 6.40 0.86
C GLN A 192 0.37 6.96 -0.48
N ASN A 193 1.14 6.72 -1.54
CA ASN A 193 0.82 7.22 -2.89
C ASN A 193 1.06 6.16 -3.96
N ARG A 194 0.40 6.36 -5.11
CA ARG A 194 0.70 5.59 -6.31
C ARG A 194 2.10 5.94 -6.80
N TYR A 195 2.91 4.91 -7.00
CA TYR A 195 4.24 5.08 -7.59
C TYR A 195 4.68 3.77 -8.25
N SER A 196 5.16 3.86 -9.47
CA SER A 196 5.70 2.75 -10.25
C SER A 196 6.57 3.29 -11.37
N ILE A 197 7.25 2.43 -12.12
CA ILE A 197 7.98 2.82 -13.31
C ILE A 197 7.10 3.59 -14.31
N PHE A 198 5.79 3.28 -14.40
CA PHE A 198 4.84 3.93 -15.30
C PHE A 198 4.01 5.07 -14.69
N ASP A 199 4.10 5.29 -13.41
CA ASP A 199 3.43 6.42 -12.74
C ASP A 199 4.43 7.12 -11.81
N ARG A 200 4.91 8.26 -12.24
CA ARG A 200 5.94 9.06 -11.60
C ARG A 200 5.37 10.37 -11.01
N THR A 201 4.06 10.41 -10.77
CA THR A 201 3.35 11.62 -10.30
C THR A 201 3.94 12.19 -9.04
N ILE A 202 4.38 11.35 -8.09
CA ILE A 202 4.96 11.84 -6.81
C ILE A 202 6.31 12.56 -6.98
N GLU A 203 6.99 12.36 -8.11
CA GLU A 203 8.21 13.10 -8.44
C GLU A 203 7.86 14.52 -8.92
N SER A 204 6.84 14.64 -9.80
CA SER A 204 6.46 15.91 -10.42
C SER A 204 5.59 16.81 -9.53
N ASN A 205 4.81 16.24 -8.59
CA ASN A 205 3.96 17.01 -7.68
C ASN A 205 4.66 17.40 -6.36
N GLY A 206 5.97 17.14 -6.26
CA GLY A 206 6.81 17.51 -5.13
C GLY A 206 6.65 16.64 -3.88
N LEU A 207 5.82 15.58 -3.91
CA LEU A 207 5.60 14.75 -2.72
C LEU A 207 6.87 14.05 -2.28
N LYS A 208 7.60 13.43 -3.22
CA LYS A 208 8.78 12.63 -2.92
C LYS A 208 9.84 13.48 -2.21
N ASP A 209 10.16 14.65 -2.77
CA ASP A 209 11.15 15.57 -2.21
C ASP A 209 10.69 16.16 -0.86
N THR A 210 9.40 16.48 -0.74
CA THR A 210 8.84 16.98 0.52
C THR A 210 8.88 15.93 1.62
N ALA A 211 8.50 14.69 1.32
CA ALA A 211 8.55 13.59 2.28
C ALA A 211 9.98 13.31 2.75
N ALA A 212 10.96 13.28 1.83
CA ALA A 212 12.38 13.13 2.16
C ALA A 212 12.87 14.26 3.08
N ARG A 213 12.60 15.51 2.73
CA ARG A 213 13.00 16.70 3.51
C ARG A 213 12.37 16.73 4.91
N LEU A 214 11.14 16.25 5.04
CA LEU A 214 10.42 16.19 6.31
C LEU A 214 10.63 14.86 7.06
N HIS A 215 11.52 14.01 6.57
CA HIS A 215 11.81 12.69 7.15
C HIS A 215 10.54 11.85 7.39
N LYS A 216 9.65 11.83 6.41
CA LYS A 216 8.45 10.98 6.40
C LYS A 216 8.66 9.79 5.46
N GLY A 217 8.24 8.61 5.88
CA GLY A 217 8.28 7.44 5.02
C GLY A 217 7.30 7.54 3.84
N ILE A 218 7.59 6.80 2.78
CA ILE A 218 6.68 6.62 1.65
C ILE A 218 6.37 5.13 1.50
N ILE A 219 5.09 4.81 1.44
CA ILE A 219 4.58 3.51 1.01
C ILE A 219 3.93 3.64 -0.37
N THR A 220 4.30 2.77 -1.30
CA THR A 220 3.84 2.87 -2.68
C THR A 220 2.78 1.83 -2.99
N PHE A 221 1.59 2.26 -3.43
CA PHE A 221 0.57 1.34 -3.94
C PHE A 221 0.59 1.25 -5.47
N SER A 222 0.00 0.17 -6.01
CA SER A 222 0.07 -0.18 -7.44
C SER A 222 1.50 -0.24 -8.03
N PRO A 223 2.47 -0.82 -7.30
CA PRO A 223 3.88 -0.81 -7.71
C PRO A 223 4.11 -1.55 -9.04
N LEU A 224 3.24 -2.49 -9.39
CA LEU A 224 3.25 -3.23 -10.66
C LEU A 224 2.29 -2.66 -11.71
N ALA A 225 1.83 -1.42 -11.56
CA ALA A 225 0.96 -0.73 -12.52
C ALA A 225 -0.24 -1.59 -12.97
N GLN A 226 -1.00 -2.15 -12.02
CA GLN A 226 -2.14 -3.04 -12.24
C GLN A 226 -1.78 -4.38 -12.96
N GLY A 227 -0.51 -4.78 -12.90
CA GLY A 227 0.02 -5.98 -13.56
C GLY A 227 0.68 -5.72 -14.90
N LEU A 228 0.73 -4.47 -15.37
CA LEU A 228 1.46 -4.10 -16.60
C LEU A 228 2.97 -4.31 -16.49
N LEU A 229 3.52 -4.16 -15.30
CA LEU A 229 4.95 -4.41 -15.02
C LEU A 229 5.18 -5.89 -14.63
N THR A 230 4.63 -6.79 -15.45
CA THR A 230 4.85 -8.24 -15.42
C THR A 230 4.93 -8.75 -16.86
N ASP A 231 5.32 -10.00 -17.04
CA ASP A 231 5.32 -10.70 -18.34
C ASP A 231 3.91 -11.08 -18.85
N ARG A 232 2.90 -10.90 -18.00
CA ARG A 232 1.54 -11.40 -18.18
C ARG A 232 0.87 -10.98 -19.49
N TYR A 233 1.18 -9.78 -19.99
CA TYR A 233 0.57 -9.21 -21.20
C TYR A 233 1.44 -9.33 -22.45
N LEU A 234 2.63 -9.92 -22.38
CA LEU A 234 3.55 -10.02 -23.51
C LEU A 234 3.04 -10.91 -24.64
N HIS A 235 2.20 -11.90 -24.32
CA HIS A 235 1.67 -12.91 -25.25
C HIS A 235 0.15 -12.83 -25.43
N GLY A 236 -0.46 -11.70 -25.09
CA GLY A 236 -1.90 -11.48 -25.16
C GLY A 236 -2.52 -11.15 -23.80
N ILE A 237 -3.84 -10.97 -23.76
CA ILE A 237 -4.58 -10.63 -22.54
C ILE A 237 -5.10 -11.93 -21.93
N PRO A 238 -4.62 -12.36 -20.73
CA PRO A 238 -5.11 -13.56 -20.08
C PRO A 238 -6.57 -13.43 -19.66
N ALA A 239 -7.35 -14.50 -19.74
CA ALA A 239 -8.76 -14.51 -19.39
C ALA A 239 -9.02 -14.14 -17.90
N ASP A 240 -8.07 -14.45 -17.01
CA ASP A 240 -8.12 -14.12 -15.57
C ASP A 240 -7.45 -12.75 -15.26
N SER A 241 -7.17 -11.92 -16.28
CA SER A 241 -6.58 -10.60 -16.10
C SER A 241 -7.58 -9.58 -15.57
N ARG A 242 -7.06 -8.49 -14.98
CA ARG A 242 -7.90 -7.37 -14.53
C ARG A 242 -8.67 -6.69 -15.66
N VAL A 243 -8.19 -6.73 -16.89
CA VAL A 243 -8.90 -6.23 -18.06
C VAL A 243 -10.28 -6.89 -18.16
N HIS A 244 -10.38 -8.19 -17.89
CA HIS A 244 -11.64 -8.94 -17.97
C HIS A 244 -12.39 -9.04 -16.64
N THR A 245 -11.68 -9.04 -15.50
CA THR A 245 -12.28 -9.27 -14.18
C THR A 245 -12.64 -8.00 -13.45
N ASP A 246 -11.93 -6.87 -13.70
CA ASP A 246 -12.18 -5.56 -13.11
C ASP A 246 -11.69 -4.43 -14.02
N GLY A 247 -12.45 -4.13 -15.06
CA GLY A 247 -12.12 -3.10 -16.05
C GLY A 247 -12.17 -1.64 -15.54
N ARG A 248 -12.37 -1.40 -14.25
CA ARG A 248 -12.40 -0.06 -13.66
C ARG A 248 -11.02 0.60 -13.65
N PHE A 249 -9.95 -0.19 -13.51
CA PHE A 249 -8.58 0.31 -13.28
C PHE A 249 -7.59 -0.07 -14.37
N LEU A 250 -7.91 -1.04 -15.22
CA LEU A 250 -7.13 -1.43 -16.38
C LEU A 250 -8.10 -1.87 -17.49
N LYS A 251 -8.02 -1.21 -18.63
CA LYS A 251 -8.84 -1.50 -19.81
C LYS A 251 -7.96 -2.06 -20.93
N GLU A 252 -8.57 -2.75 -21.89
CA GLU A 252 -7.88 -3.22 -23.08
C GLU A 252 -7.24 -2.06 -23.87
N THR A 253 -7.90 -0.89 -23.89
CA THR A 253 -7.39 0.33 -24.51
C THR A 253 -6.10 0.86 -23.90
N ASP A 254 -5.75 0.45 -22.68
CA ASP A 254 -4.50 0.84 -22.01
C ASP A 254 -3.30 0.02 -22.50
N LEU A 255 -3.56 -1.12 -23.18
CA LEU A 255 -2.57 -2.04 -23.74
C LEU A 255 -2.22 -1.65 -25.19
N THR A 256 -1.82 -0.40 -25.39
CA THR A 256 -1.42 0.09 -26.71
C THR A 256 -0.15 -0.61 -27.20
N PRO A 257 0.08 -0.67 -28.55
CA PRO A 257 1.35 -1.21 -29.08
C PRO A 257 2.59 -0.53 -28.50
N GLU A 258 2.53 0.78 -28.25
CA GLU A 258 3.60 1.53 -27.62
C GLU A 258 3.82 1.06 -26.17
N LYS A 259 2.76 0.92 -25.37
CA LYS A 259 2.86 0.43 -23.98
C LYS A 259 3.43 -0.99 -23.94
N LEU A 260 3.00 -1.86 -24.84
CA LEU A 260 3.53 -3.22 -24.96
C LEU A 260 5.01 -3.25 -25.38
N ALA A 261 5.45 -2.32 -26.23
CA ALA A 261 6.87 -2.17 -26.58
C ALA A 261 7.70 -1.76 -25.35
N LYS A 262 7.22 -0.80 -24.55
CA LYS A 262 7.85 -0.41 -23.25
C LYS A 262 7.94 -1.60 -22.30
N ILE A 263 6.87 -2.38 -22.16
CA ILE A 263 6.86 -3.58 -21.29
C ILE A 263 7.90 -4.62 -21.77
N ARG A 264 8.00 -4.87 -23.09
CA ARG A 264 9.00 -5.81 -23.64
C ARG A 264 10.43 -5.34 -23.36
N ALA A 265 10.74 -4.08 -23.61
CA ALA A 265 12.06 -3.53 -23.34
C ALA A 265 12.45 -3.62 -21.84
N LEU A 266 11.52 -3.29 -20.94
CA LEU A 266 11.73 -3.45 -19.50
C LEU A 266 11.89 -4.92 -19.09
N ASN A 267 11.16 -5.84 -19.73
CA ASN A 267 11.28 -7.27 -19.46
C ASN A 267 12.64 -7.84 -19.93
N GLU A 268 13.15 -7.40 -21.07
CA GLU A 268 14.49 -7.76 -21.54
C GLU A 268 15.57 -7.26 -20.58
N MET A 269 15.43 -6.02 -20.09
CA MET A 269 16.32 -5.46 -19.08
C MET A 269 16.26 -6.26 -17.78
N ALA A 270 15.06 -6.62 -17.29
CA ALA A 270 14.90 -7.44 -16.10
C ALA A 270 15.58 -8.82 -16.27
N ALA A 271 15.40 -9.48 -17.41
CA ALA A 271 16.03 -10.76 -17.71
C ALA A 271 17.56 -10.65 -17.71
N ALA A 272 18.14 -9.58 -18.27
CA ALA A 272 19.59 -9.33 -18.23
C ALA A 272 20.10 -9.16 -16.78
N ARG A 273 19.27 -8.70 -15.86
CA ARG A 273 19.55 -8.57 -14.42
C ARG A 273 19.31 -9.87 -13.64
N GLY A 274 18.84 -10.94 -14.29
CA GLY A 274 18.46 -12.21 -13.65
C GLY A 274 17.18 -12.09 -12.81
N GLN A 275 16.33 -11.14 -13.12
CA GLN A 275 15.05 -10.87 -12.44
C GLN A 275 13.86 -11.03 -13.39
N THR A 276 12.69 -11.34 -12.84
CA THR A 276 11.45 -11.10 -13.58
C THR A 276 11.16 -9.60 -13.65
N LEU A 277 10.32 -9.17 -14.59
CA LEU A 277 9.91 -7.76 -14.68
C LEU A 277 9.25 -7.27 -13.38
N ALA A 278 8.44 -8.11 -12.73
CA ALA A 278 7.84 -7.79 -11.44
C ALA A 278 8.89 -7.57 -10.35
N GLU A 279 9.87 -8.46 -10.23
CA GLU A 279 10.98 -8.33 -9.27
C GLU A 279 11.79 -7.06 -9.54
N MET A 280 12.14 -6.77 -10.79
CA MET A 280 12.87 -5.55 -11.16
C MET A 280 12.07 -4.29 -10.84
N ALA A 281 10.75 -4.26 -11.14
CA ALA A 281 9.91 -3.11 -10.87
C ALA A 281 9.77 -2.79 -9.38
N LEU A 282 9.65 -3.84 -8.54
CA LEU A 282 9.64 -3.68 -7.09
C LEU A 282 11.03 -3.29 -6.54
N ALA A 283 12.09 -3.91 -7.07
CA ALA A 283 13.46 -3.59 -6.71
C ALA A 283 13.81 -2.13 -7.06
N TRP A 284 13.34 -1.65 -8.23
CA TRP A 284 13.51 -0.25 -8.63
C TRP A 284 12.86 0.72 -7.63
N LEU A 285 11.66 0.45 -7.16
CA LEU A 285 11.03 1.24 -6.11
C LEU A 285 11.86 1.21 -4.82
N LEU A 286 12.31 0.02 -4.42
CA LEU A 286 13.09 -0.18 -3.20
C LEU A 286 14.52 0.36 -3.29
N SER A 287 15.04 0.70 -4.48
CA SER A 287 16.32 1.37 -4.65
C SER A 287 16.29 2.85 -4.25
N HIS A 288 15.11 3.45 -4.16
CA HIS A 288 14.94 4.81 -3.66
C HIS A 288 14.91 4.82 -2.12
N GLU A 289 15.78 5.61 -1.50
CA GLU A 289 15.92 5.65 -0.04
C GLU A 289 14.65 6.14 0.67
N GLU A 290 13.88 7.01 0.02
CA GLU A 290 12.63 7.59 0.54
C GLU A 290 11.49 6.57 0.61
N ILE A 291 11.60 5.46 -0.15
CA ILE A 291 10.57 4.42 -0.16
C ILE A 291 10.82 3.46 1.01
N THR A 292 9.94 3.53 1.99
CA THR A 292 10.00 2.66 3.17
C THR A 292 9.57 1.23 2.83
N THR A 293 8.46 1.09 2.09
CA THR A 293 7.87 -0.21 1.76
C THR A 293 7.06 -0.15 0.47
N VAL A 294 7.02 -1.24 -0.27
CA VAL A 294 6.16 -1.41 -1.44
C VAL A 294 4.92 -2.23 -1.07
N LEU A 295 3.74 -1.75 -1.44
CA LEU A 295 2.47 -2.40 -1.12
C LEU A 295 2.04 -3.31 -2.27
N ILE A 296 2.21 -4.61 -2.13
CA ILE A 296 1.79 -5.60 -3.12
C ILE A 296 0.35 -6.05 -2.87
N GLY A 297 -0.38 -6.35 -3.95
CA GLY A 297 -1.61 -7.13 -3.93
C GLY A 297 -1.34 -8.52 -4.50
N ALA A 298 -1.98 -9.56 -3.94
CA ALA A 298 -1.84 -10.91 -4.43
C ALA A 298 -3.20 -11.62 -4.50
N SER A 299 -3.40 -12.46 -5.51
CA SER A 299 -4.54 -13.38 -5.63
C SER A 299 -4.14 -14.85 -5.42
N LYS A 300 -2.84 -15.14 -5.42
CA LYS A 300 -2.23 -16.46 -5.21
C LYS A 300 -1.01 -16.29 -4.30
N THR A 301 -0.78 -17.29 -3.43
CA THR A 301 0.38 -17.28 -2.51
C THR A 301 1.72 -17.21 -3.24
N GLN A 302 1.82 -17.86 -4.42
CA GLN A 302 3.02 -17.82 -5.23
C GLN A 302 3.44 -16.39 -5.63
N GLN A 303 2.47 -15.50 -5.89
CA GLN A 303 2.78 -14.09 -6.20
C GLN A 303 3.46 -13.36 -5.03
N ILE A 304 3.11 -13.71 -3.80
CA ILE A 304 3.81 -13.18 -2.61
C ILE A 304 5.25 -13.68 -2.61
N LEU A 305 5.45 -15.00 -2.78
CA LEU A 305 6.78 -15.63 -2.78
C LEU A 305 7.68 -15.11 -3.91
N ASP A 306 7.11 -14.80 -5.07
CA ASP A 306 7.87 -14.23 -6.17
C ASP A 306 8.20 -12.75 -5.92
N ASN A 307 7.23 -11.95 -5.45
CA ASN A 307 7.43 -10.52 -5.23
C ASN A 307 8.46 -10.22 -4.13
N ILE A 308 8.56 -11.04 -3.08
CA ILE A 308 9.56 -10.84 -2.03
C ILE A 308 11.00 -11.06 -2.51
N LYS A 309 11.22 -11.76 -3.61
CA LYS A 309 12.55 -11.92 -4.22
C LYS A 309 13.14 -10.61 -4.71
N ALA A 310 12.30 -9.60 -4.93
CA ALA A 310 12.76 -8.26 -5.35
C ALA A 310 13.83 -7.67 -4.42
N VAL A 311 13.82 -8.00 -3.12
CA VAL A 311 14.79 -7.49 -2.15
C VAL A 311 16.20 -8.06 -2.34
N GLN A 312 16.36 -9.13 -3.12
CA GLN A 312 17.64 -9.80 -3.34
C GLN A 312 18.58 -9.01 -4.27
N ASN A 313 18.01 -8.17 -5.16
CA ASN A 313 18.80 -7.36 -6.08
C ASN A 313 18.13 -5.98 -6.29
N THR A 314 18.37 -5.06 -5.37
CA THR A 314 17.88 -3.67 -5.42
C THR A 314 18.92 -2.67 -5.92
N SER A 315 20.09 -3.12 -6.36
CA SER A 315 21.14 -2.25 -6.86
C SER A 315 20.92 -1.97 -8.35
N PHE A 316 20.99 -0.71 -8.74
CA PHE A 316 20.90 -0.23 -10.12
C PHE A 316 22.11 0.65 -10.41
N THR A 317 22.69 0.50 -11.60
CA THR A 317 23.71 1.45 -12.08
C THR A 317 23.03 2.75 -12.55
N ALA A 318 23.80 3.81 -12.73
CA ALA A 318 23.28 5.05 -13.30
C ALA A 318 22.72 4.84 -14.71
N GLU A 319 23.37 3.94 -15.48
CA GLU A 319 22.96 3.55 -16.83
C GLU A 319 21.62 2.78 -16.80
N ASP A 320 21.43 1.87 -15.84
CA ASP A 320 20.17 1.14 -15.63
C ASP A 320 19.02 2.14 -15.38
N LEU A 321 19.23 3.08 -14.47
CA LEU A 321 18.21 4.08 -14.12
C LEU A 321 17.89 4.99 -15.31
N ALA A 322 18.91 5.42 -16.05
CA ALA A 322 18.72 6.24 -17.25
C ALA A 322 17.95 5.50 -18.36
N GLU A 323 18.22 4.20 -18.54
CA GLU A 323 17.49 3.40 -19.54
C GLU A 323 16.06 3.14 -19.11
N ILE A 324 15.79 2.88 -17.83
CA ILE A 324 14.41 2.80 -17.29
C ILE A 324 13.67 4.11 -17.53
N ASP A 325 14.29 5.25 -17.28
CA ASP A 325 13.71 6.58 -17.51
C ASP A 325 13.36 6.81 -18.97
N LYS A 326 14.27 6.46 -19.88
CA LYS A 326 14.08 6.59 -21.33
C LYS A 326 12.95 5.69 -21.86
N ILE A 327 12.83 4.46 -21.36
CA ILE A 327 11.78 3.53 -21.78
C ILE A 327 10.43 3.96 -21.21
N SER A 328 10.37 4.39 -19.96
CA SER A 328 9.12 4.60 -19.23
C SER A 328 8.44 5.94 -19.54
N ARG A 329 9.21 6.99 -19.81
CA ARG A 329 8.72 8.33 -20.17
C ARG A 329 8.45 8.43 -21.68
#